data_cf9837bfa34f1ef8b15506d82fa9b700
#
_entry.id   cf9837bfa34f1ef8b15506d82fa9b700
#
_cell.length_a   1.000
_cell.length_b   1.000
_cell.length_c   1.000
_cell.angle_alpha   90.00
_cell.angle_beta   90.00
_cell.angle_gamma   90.00
#
_symmetry.space_group_name_H-M   'P 1'
#
loop_
_entity.id
_entity.type
_entity.pdbx_description
1 polymer ?
#
loop_
_entity_poly.entity_id
_entity_poly.type
_entity_poly.pdbx_seq_one_letter_code
_entity_poly.pdbx_strand_id
1 'polypeptide(L)'
;FLVKFMGKRTLTLGYAIVIIDILLAPFTPSNTARTGGTVFPVIKNLPPLFKSFPNDPSARRIGGYLMWMMVISTSLSSSMFVTGAAPNVLGLEFVSKIAGVQISWLQWFLSFLPVGIILLIVAPWLSYVLYKPEVTHSAEVAAWAGGELKNMGRLSRKEWTLIGLVLLSLGLWVFGGKIINATAVGLLAVSLMLALHVVPWKDITRYNSAWNTLVNLATLVVMANGLTRSGFIDWFANTMSTHLEGFSPDATV
;
A
#
# COMPACT_ATOMS: atom_id res chain seq x y z
N PHE A 1 18.15 5.05 0.72
CA PHE A 1 18.78 4.72 2.00
C PHE A 1 18.60 3.25 2.36
N LEU A 2 17.38 2.73 2.53
CA LEU A 2 17.13 1.35 2.95
C LEU A 2 17.80 0.33 2.03
N VAL A 3 17.69 0.48 0.72
CA VAL A 3 18.35 -0.39 -0.27
C VAL A 3 19.88 -0.38 -0.11
N LYS A 4 20.48 0.78 0.19
CA LYS A 4 21.92 0.87 0.45
C LYS A 4 22.34 0.07 1.70
N PHE A 5 21.56 0.17 2.79
CA PHE A 5 21.92 -0.51 4.05
C PHE A 5 21.59 -2.00 4.03
N MET A 6 20.42 -2.36 3.50
CA MET A 6 19.89 -3.72 3.52
C MET A 6 20.14 -4.50 2.23
N GLY A 7 20.65 -3.85 1.17
CA GLY A 7 20.83 -4.43 -0.16
C GLY A 7 22.01 -5.39 -0.32
N LYS A 8 22.78 -5.70 0.74
CA LYS A 8 23.96 -6.59 0.66
C LYS A 8 23.61 -8.08 0.53
N ARG A 9 22.44 -8.50 0.98
CA ARG A 9 21.93 -9.87 0.88
C ARG A 9 20.53 -9.84 0.29
N THR A 10 20.20 -10.80 -0.54
CA THR A 10 18.89 -10.86 -1.22
C THR A 10 17.73 -10.96 -0.23
N LEU A 11 17.87 -11.71 0.85
CA LEU A 11 16.85 -11.77 1.90
C LEU A 11 16.61 -10.39 2.56
N THR A 12 17.69 -9.71 2.96
CA THR A 12 17.55 -8.37 3.59
C THR A 12 17.05 -7.33 2.61
N LEU A 13 17.34 -7.49 1.31
CA LEU A 13 16.76 -6.65 0.26
C LEU A 13 15.24 -6.86 0.14
N GLY A 14 14.75 -8.10 0.27
CA GLY A 14 13.32 -8.39 0.37
C GLY A 14 12.65 -7.67 1.54
N TYR A 15 13.25 -7.71 2.72
CA TYR A 15 12.79 -6.92 3.88
C TYR A 15 12.81 -5.42 3.61
N ALA A 16 13.84 -4.90 2.92
CA ALA A 16 13.92 -3.49 2.56
C ALA A 16 12.73 -3.06 1.69
N ILE A 17 12.31 -3.89 0.72
CA ILE A 17 11.15 -3.62 -0.14
C ILE A 17 9.89 -3.52 0.71
N VAL A 18 9.65 -4.48 1.61
CA VAL A 18 8.48 -4.48 2.48
C VAL A 18 8.46 -3.25 3.40
N ILE A 19 9.57 -2.90 4.01
CA ILE A 19 9.69 -1.73 4.88
C ILE A 19 9.44 -0.43 4.12
N ILE A 20 9.99 -0.29 2.90
CA ILE A 20 9.76 0.90 2.05
C ILE A 20 8.26 1.04 1.75
N ASP A 21 7.60 -0.03 1.36
CA ASP A 21 6.19 -0.01 1.02
C ASP A 21 5.31 0.31 2.24
N ILE A 22 5.61 -0.26 3.41
CA ILE A 22 4.92 0.06 4.69
C ILE A 22 5.09 1.53 5.06
N LEU A 23 6.29 2.09 4.91
CA LEU A 23 6.53 3.52 5.21
C LEU A 23 5.77 4.46 4.27
N LEU A 24 5.53 4.05 3.03
CA LEU A 24 4.79 4.84 2.04
C LEU A 24 3.28 4.65 2.14
N ALA A 25 2.81 3.52 2.66
CA ALA A 25 1.40 3.12 2.64
C ALA A 25 0.43 4.11 3.31
N PRO A 26 0.73 4.72 4.48
CA PRO A 26 -0.17 5.68 5.11
C PRO A 26 -0.50 6.88 4.22
N PHE A 27 0.43 7.27 3.34
CA PHE A 27 0.37 8.49 2.53
C PHE A 27 -0.04 8.26 1.07
N THR A 28 -0.15 7.00 0.65
CA THR A 28 -0.47 6.65 -0.74
C THR A 28 -1.69 5.73 -0.77
N PRO A 29 -2.91 6.29 -0.89
CA PRO A 29 -4.17 5.54 -0.77
C PRO A 29 -4.49 4.67 -2.00
N SER A 30 -3.49 4.33 -2.78
CA SER A 30 -3.57 3.41 -3.91
C SER A 30 -2.35 2.50 -3.90
N ASN A 31 -2.56 1.23 -3.64
CA ASN A 31 -1.53 0.20 -3.69
C ASN A 31 -0.89 0.10 -5.09
N THR A 32 -1.67 0.17 -6.15
CA THR A 32 -1.18 0.17 -7.53
C THR A 32 -0.28 1.37 -7.82
N ALA A 33 -0.70 2.58 -7.43
CA ALA A 33 0.10 3.79 -7.61
C ALA A 33 1.39 3.77 -6.77
N ARG A 34 1.32 3.28 -5.53
CA ARG A 34 2.48 3.14 -4.65
C ARG A 34 3.48 2.12 -5.20
N THR A 35 3.02 0.91 -5.46
CA THR A 35 3.90 -0.17 -5.94
C THR A 35 4.34 0.08 -7.37
N GLY A 36 3.43 0.34 -8.30
CA GLY A 36 3.75 0.52 -9.72
C GLY A 36 4.42 1.86 -10.04
N GLY A 37 4.01 2.92 -9.36
CA GLY A 37 4.50 4.28 -9.63
C GLY A 37 5.73 4.70 -8.82
N THR A 38 5.96 4.10 -7.65
CA THR A 38 7.05 4.54 -6.76
C THR A 38 8.07 3.43 -6.50
N VAL A 39 7.64 2.24 -6.10
CA VAL A 39 8.56 1.16 -5.70
C VAL A 39 9.12 0.43 -6.91
N PHE A 40 8.27 0.05 -7.86
CA PHE A 40 8.66 -0.69 -9.06
C PHE A 40 9.73 0.02 -9.92
N PRO A 41 9.63 1.34 -10.20
CA PRO A 41 10.66 2.03 -10.99
C PRO A 41 12.08 1.91 -10.40
N VAL A 42 12.19 1.79 -9.08
CA VAL A 42 13.46 1.57 -8.40
C VAL A 42 13.87 0.10 -8.49
N ILE A 43 12.97 -0.80 -8.11
CA ILE A 43 13.29 -2.24 -8.01
C ILE A 43 13.57 -2.87 -9.36
N LYS A 44 12.89 -2.46 -10.45
CA LYS A 44 13.12 -3.00 -11.80
C LYS A 44 14.56 -2.84 -12.31
N ASN A 45 15.32 -1.90 -11.76
CA ASN A 45 16.73 -1.68 -12.14
C ASN A 45 17.69 -2.65 -11.45
N LEU A 46 17.25 -3.41 -10.46
CA LEU A 46 18.12 -4.32 -9.68
C LEU A 46 18.36 -5.68 -10.38
N PRO A 47 17.35 -6.37 -10.95
CA PRO A 47 17.57 -7.66 -11.61
C PRO A 47 18.60 -7.64 -12.74
N PRO A 48 18.65 -6.60 -13.62
CA PRO A 48 19.65 -6.54 -14.68
C PRO A 48 21.09 -6.52 -14.19
N LEU A 49 21.36 -6.01 -12.96
CA LEU A 49 22.71 -6.05 -12.37
C LEU A 49 23.23 -7.49 -12.21
N PHE A 50 22.33 -8.46 -12.13
CA PHE A 50 22.61 -9.89 -11.97
C PHE A 50 22.25 -10.68 -13.24
N LYS A 51 22.07 -10.02 -14.40
CA LYS A 51 21.64 -10.66 -15.65
C LYS A 51 20.37 -11.51 -15.44
N SER A 52 19.40 -10.99 -14.68
CA SER A 52 18.10 -11.61 -14.39
C SER A 52 17.03 -10.88 -15.19
N PHE A 53 16.40 -11.58 -16.13
CA PHE A 53 15.44 -10.99 -17.07
C PHE A 53 14.06 -11.64 -16.96
N PRO A 54 12.97 -10.90 -17.23
CA PRO A 54 11.61 -11.47 -17.22
C PRO A 54 11.41 -12.45 -18.38
N ASN A 55 10.51 -13.41 -18.17
CA ASN A 55 10.16 -14.46 -19.15
C ASN A 55 11.35 -15.32 -19.63
N ASP A 56 12.35 -15.46 -18.81
CA ASP A 56 13.60 -16.17 -19.06
C ASP A 56 13.96 -17.00 -17.84
N PRO A 57 14.63 -18.19 -17.96
CA PRO A 57 15.07 -18.97 -16.82
C PRO A 57 15.90 -18.17 -15.81
N SER A 58 16.63 -17.15 -16.28
CA SER A 58 17.40 -16.24 -15.42
C SER A 58 16.53 -15.42 -14.45
N ALA A 59 15.22 -15.36 -14.62
CA ALA A 59 14.31 -14.69 -13.67
C ALA A 59 14.46 -15.26 -12.25
N ARG A 60 14.81 -16.54 -12.13
CA ARG A 60 15.05 -17.22 -10.84
C ARG A 60 16.32 -16.74 -10.13
N ARG A 61 17.24 -16.08 -10.82
CA ARG A 61 18.48 -15.59 -10.19
C ARG A 61 18.19 -14.65 -9.05
N ILE A 62 17.36 -13.61 -9.28
CA ILE A 62 16.92 -12.66 -8.24
C ILE A 62 15.61 -11.96 -8.60
N GLY A 63 15.32 -11.73 -9.89
CA GLY A 63 14.20 -10.89 -10.36
C GLY A 63 12.84 -11.40 -9.90
N GLY A 64 12.59 -12.70 -10.04
CA GLY A 64 11.32 -13.30 -9.61
C GLY A 64 11.05 -13.09 -8.12
N TYR A 65 12.08 -13.27 -7.27
CA TYR A 65 11.96 -13.02 -5.84
C TYR A 65 11.64 -11.55 -5.52
N LEU A 66 12.34 -10.60 -6.15
CA LEU A 66 12.09 -9.16 -5.91
C LEU A 66 10.70 -8.74 -6.35
N MET A 67 10.22 -9.23 -7.51
CA MET A 67 8.85 -8.95 -7.98
C MET A 67 7.81 -9.55 -7.03
N TRP A 68 8.05 -10.78 -6.56
CA TRP A 68 7.17 -11.42 -5.59
C TRP A 68 7.12 -10.65 -4.26
N MET A 69 8.27 -10.14 -3.79
CA MET A 69 8.32 -9.29 -2.59
C MET A 69 7.49 -8.01 -2.75
N MET A 70 7.45 -7.41 -3.93
CA MET A 70 6.60 -6.24 -4.18
C MET A 70 5.10 -6.58 -4.08
N VAL A 71 4.67 -7.74 -4.58
CA VAL A 71 3.26 -8.17 -4.47
C VAL A 71 2.88 -8.42 -3.01
N ILE A 72 3.72 -9.10 -2.25
CA ILE A 72 3.49 -9.35 -0.83
C ILE A 72 3.49 -8.04 -0.04
N SER A 73 4.46 -7.16 -0.28
CA SER A 73 4.57 -5.91 0.46
C SER A 73 3.36 -5.02 0.26
N THR A 74 2.86 -4.90 -0.98
CA THR A 74 1.69 -4.05 -1.25
C THR A 74 0.41 -4.61 -0.64
N SER A 75 0.25 -5.93 -0.59
CA SER A 75 -0.89 -6.56 0.08
C SER A 75 -0.87 -6.33 1.59
N LEU A 76 0.29 -6.55 2.21
CA LEU A 76 0.49 -6.36 3.64
C LEU A 76 0.28 -4.90 4.06
N SER A 77 0.94 -3.98 3.40
CA SER A 77 0.89 -2.55 3.71
C SER A 77 -0.49 -1.94 3.47
N SER A 78 -1.21 -2.40 2.43
CA SER A 78 -2.58 -1.95 2.15
C SER A 78 -3.58 -2.39 3.21
N SER A 79 -3.39 -3.55 3.82
CA SER A 79 -4.24 -4.03 4.90
C SER A 79 -3.91 -3.36 6.25
N MET A 80 -2.64 -3.01 6.47
CA MET A 80 -2.15 -2.46 7.73
C MET A 80 -2.68 -1.04 8.01
N PHE A 81 -2.92 -0.24 6.97
CA PHE A 81 -3.36 1.15 7.11
C PHE A 81 -4.69 1.38 6.41
N VAL A 82 -5.65 2.01 7.10
CA VAL A 82 -6.92 2.37 6.50
C VAL A 82 -6.73 3.26 5.25
N THR A 83 -5.76 4.16 5.31
CA THR A 83 -5.37 5.03 4.18
C THR A 83 -4.50 4.32 3.14
N GLY A 84 -4.09 3.07 3.35
CA GLY A 84 -3.23 2.32 2.44
C GLY A 84 -3.90 1.86 1.15
N ALA A 85 -5.25 1.81 1.14
CA ALA A 85 -6.04 1.54 -0.04
C ALA A 85 -7.41 2.23 0.04
N ALA A 86 -7.89 2.78 -1.07
CA ALA A 86 -9.18 3.48 -1.11
C ALA A 86 -10.39 2.60 -0.68
N PRO A 87 -10.47 1.30 -1.02
CA PRO A 87 -11.55 0.44 -0.54
C PRO A 87 -11.66 0.32 0.98
N ASN A 88 -10.55 0.43 1.73
CA ASN A 88 -10.58 0.38 3.19
C ASN A 88 -11.41 1.54 3.78
N VAL A 89 -11.25 2.75 3.24
CA VAL A 89 -11.99 3.94 3.67
C VAL A 89 -13.48 3.77 3.39
N LEU A 90 -13.83 3.22 2.21
CA LEU A 90 -15.22 2.90 1.88
C LEU A 90 -15.79 1.82 2.80
N GLY A 91 -15.04 0.78 3.10
CA GLY A 91 -15.43 -0.26 4.05
C GLY A 91 -15.75 0.31 5.43
N LEU A 92 -14.93 1.21 5.94
CA LEU A 92 -15.20 1.91 7.21
C LEU A 92 -16.46 2.77 7.15
N GLU A 93 -16.72 3.44 6.04
CA GLU A 93 -17.93 4.24 5.87
C GLU A 93 -19.19 3.35 5.89
N PHE A 94 -19.15 2.18 5.25
CA PHE A 94 -20.26 1.21 5.30
C PHE A 94 -20.45 0.64 6.70
N VAL A 95 -19.38 0.26 7.41
CA VAL A 95 -19.46 -0.20 8.80
C VAL A 95 -20.10 0.87 9.69
N SER A 96 -19.69 2.13 9.52
CA SER A 96 -20.28 3.25 10.26
C SER A 96 -21.77 3.44 9.98
N LYS A 97 -22.18 3.34 8.71
CA LYS A 97 -23.59 3.54 8.31
C LYS A 97 -24.49 2.37 8.70
N ILE A 98 -24.02 1.12 8.59
CA ILE A 98 -24.81 -0.09 8.78
C ILE A 98 -24.80 -0.51 10.25
N ALA A 99 -23.62 -0.57 10.86
CA ALA A 99 -23.43 -1.06 12.23
C ALA A 99 -23.37 0.06 13.29
N GLY A 100 -23.32 1.35 12.88
CA GLY A 100 -23.19 2.47 13.81
C GLY A 100 -21.84 2.55 14.53
N VAL A 101 -20.85 1.75 14.09
CA VAL A 101 -19.54 1.66 14.73
C VAL A 101 -18.56 2.61 14.05
N GLN A 102 -17.91 3.45 14.85
CA GLN A 102 -16.85 4.35 14.37
C GLN A 102 -15.48 3.76 14.70
N ILE A 103 -14.71 3.43 13.67
CA ILE A 103 -13.35 2.91 13.81
C ILE A 103 -12.37 4.01 13.40
N SER A 104 -11.52 4.46 14.34
CA SER A 104 -10.49 5.45 14.05
C SER A 104 -9.34 4.85 13.25
N TRP A 105 -8.52 5.70 12.62
CA TRP A 105 -7.32 5.30 11.91
C TRP A 105 -6.36 4.49 12.80
N LEU A 106 -6.18 4.93 14.04
CA LEU A 106 -5.33 4.26 15.01
C LEU A 106 -5.89 2.91 15.45
N GLN A 107 -7.21 2.80 15.67
CA GLN A 107 -7.84 1.52 16.00
C GLN A 107 -7.67 0.49 14.89
N TRP A 108 -7.86 0.90 13.62
CA TRP A 108 -7.59 0.03 12.48
C TRP A 108 -6.15 -0.48 12.49
N PHE A 109 -5.19 0.44 12.61
CA PHE A 109 -3.76 0.10 12.64
C PHE A 109 -3.43 -0.87 13.77
N LEU A 110 -3.88 -0.58 15.01
CA LEU A 110 -3.61 -1.42 16.17
C LEU A 110 -4.28 -2.79 16.07
N SER A 111 -5.47 -2.88 15.47
CA SER A 111 -6.16 -4.16 15.26
C SER A 111 -5.41 -5.07 14.30
N PHE A 112 -4.80 -4.52 13.25
CA PHE A 112 -4.02 -5.30 12.30
C PHE A 112 -2.58 -5.54 12.76
N LEU A 113 -2.04 -4.71 13.65
CA LEU A 113 -0.63 -4.68 14.03
C LEU A 113 -0.07 -6.04 14.46
N PRO A 114 -0.74 -6.86 15.32
CA PRO A 114 -0.21 -8.17 15.73
C PRO A 114 0.02 -9.10 14.54
N VAL A 115 -0.98 -9.23 13.67
CA VAL A 115 -0.88 -10.04 12.45
C VAL A 115 0.11 -9.42 11.46
N GLY A 116 0.09 -8.10 11.33
CA GLY A 116 1.01 -7.34 10.48
C GLY A 116 2.47 -7.57 10.82
N ILE A 117 2.84 -7.56 12.11
CA ILE A 117 4.22 -7.84 12.57
C ILE A 117 4.63 -9.27 12.22
N ILE A 118 3.75 -10.25 12.48
CA ILE A 118 4.03 -11.65 12.14
C ILE A 118 4.26 -11.79 10.63
N LEU A 119 3.39 -11.23 9.81
CA LEU A 119 3.51 -11.29 8.35
C LEU A 119 4.75 -10.55 7.84
N LEU A 120 5.10 -9.41 8.44
CA LEU A 120 6.28 -8.64 8.08
C LEU A 120 7.58 -9.46 8.30
N ILE A 121 7.62 -10.27 9.33
CA ILE A 121 8.78 -11.12 9.64
C ILE A 121 8.74 -12.41 8.81
N VAL A 122 7.59 -13.08 8.79
CA VAL A 122 7.45 -14.43 8.22
C VAL A 122 7.38 -14.40 6.70
N ALA A 123 6.65 -13.45 6.09
CA ALA A 123 6.39 -13.50 4.67
C ALA A 123 7.65 -13.35 3.79
N PRO A 124 8.59 -12.40 4.05
CA PRO A 124 9.84 -12.34 3.29
C PRO A 124 10.72 -13.56 3.50
N TRP A 125 10.78 -14.06 4.73
CA TRP A 125 11.57 -15.26 5.06
C TRP A 125 10.99 -16.51 4.38
N LEU A 126 9.68 -16.73 4.52
CA LEU A 126 8.99 -17.87 3.90
C LEU A 126 9.11 -17.84 2.38
N SER A 127 8.93 -16.68 1.77
CA SER A 127 9.10 -16.49 0.33
C SER A 127 10.54 -16.81 -0.12
N TYR A 128 11.53 -16.42 0.67
CA TYR A 128 12.93 -16.73 0.40
C TYR A 128 13.20 -18.24 0.50
N VAL A 129 12.56 -18.94 1.42
CA VAL A 129 12.71 -20.40 1.59
C VAL A 129 11.99 -21.15 0.46
N LEU A 130 10.75 -20.78 0.15
CA LEU A 130 9.93 -21.46 -0.88
C LEU A 130 10.41 -21.16 -2.30
N TYR A 131 10.84 -19.93 -2.56
CA TYR A 131 11.36 -19.49 -3.85
C TYR A 131 12.77 -18.93 -3.70
N LYS A 132 13.71 -19.82 -3.32
CA LYS A 132 15.09 -19.43 -3.06
C LYS A 132 15.75 -18.87 -4.33
N PRO A 133 16.18 -17.59 -4.31
CA PRO A 133 16.94 -17.02 -5.43
C PRO A 133 18.32 -17.64 -5.54
N GLU A 134 18.85 -17.76 -6.75
CA GLU A 134 20.22 -18.26 -6.99
C GLU A 134 21.27 -17.29 -6.43
N VAL A 135 20.99 -15.97 -6.59
CA VAL A 135 21.86 -14.91 -6.05
C VAL A 135 21.47 -14.64 -4.60
N THR A 136 22.34 -14.98 -3.68
CA THR A 136 22.14 -14.78 -2.23
C THR A 136 22.84 -13.52 -1.70
N HIS A 137 23.89 -13.07 -2.40
CA HIS A 137 24.65 -11.86 -2.08
C HIS A 137 24.44 -10.82 -3.18
N SER A 138 24.17 -9.59 -2.79
CA SER A 138 23.77 -8.49 -3.67
C SER A 138 24.54 -7.19 -3.33
N ALA A 139 25.85 -7.30 -3.09
CA ALA A 139 26.68 -6.14 -2.72
C ALA A 139 26.64 -5.04 -3.79
N GLU A 140 26.50 -5.41 -5.07
CA GLU A 140 26.35 -4.51 -6.21
C GLU A 140 25.13 -3.59 -6.06
N VAL A 141 24.04 -4.10 -5.49
CA VAL A 141 22.83 -3.32 -5.20
C VAL A 141 23.11 -2.22 -4.20
N ALA A 142 23.86 -2.51 -3.15
CA ALA A 142 24.21 -1.52 -2.14
C ALA A 142 25.14 -0.44 -2.71
N ALA A 143 26.07 -0.83 -3.59
CA ALA A 143 26.97 0.08 -4.30
C ALA A 143 26.19 0.98 -5.28
N TRP A 144 25.32 0.40 -6.11
CA TRP A 144 24.42 1.12 -7.01
C TRP A 144 23.55 2.15 -6.26
N ALA A 145 22.87 1.73 -5.19
CA ALA A 145 22.05 2.61 -4.36
C ALA A 145 22.87 3.74 -3.70
N GLY A 146 24.13 3.47 -3.37
CA GLY A 146 25.07 4.48 -2.88
C GLY A 146 25.41 5.54 -3.92
N GLY A 147 25.59 5.13 -5.19
CA GLY A 147 25.80 6.01 -6.33
C GLY A 147 24.57 6.89 -6.59
N GLU A 148 23.39 6.30 -6.68
CA GLU A 148 22.13 7.03 -6.89
C GLU A 148 21.87 8.07 -5.79
N LEU A 149 22.14 7.73 -4.52
CA LEU A 149 22.02 8.69 -3.41
C LEU A 149 22.97 9.89 -3.55
N LYS A 150 24.18 9.71 -4.10
CA LYS A 150 25.10 10.81 -4.36
C LYS A 150 24.60 11.69 -5.51
N ASN A 151 24.03 11.07 -6.55
CA ASN A 151 23.47 11.79 -7.70
C ASN A 151 22.24 12.62 -7.33
N MET A 152 21.42 12.16 -6.37
CA MET A 152 20.24 12.90 -5.87
C MET A 152 20.61 14.19 -5.12
N GLY A 153 21.81 14.26 -4.54
CA GLY A 153 22.27 15.43 -3.81
C GLY A 153 21.59 15.66 -2.47
N ARG A 154 21.51 16.93 -2.04
CA ARG A 154 20.88 17.32 -0.77
C ARG A 154 19.37 17.55 -0.97
N LEU A 155 18.60 17.29 0.09
CA LEU A 155 17.16 17.57 0.11
C LEU A 155 16.88 19.06 -0.16
N SER A 156 15.97 19.30 -1.08
CA SER A 156 15.47 20.63 -1.42
C SER A 156 14.54 21.18 -0.33
N ARG A 157 14.28 22.49 -0.35
CA ARG A 157 13.30 23.11 0.57
C ARG A 157 11.90 22.52 0.41
N LYS A 158 11.49 22.19 -0.83
CA LYS A 158 10.19 21.56 -1.11
C LYS A 158 10.09 20.18 -0.49
N GLU A 159 11.16 19.38 -0.54
CA GLU A 159 11.19 18.04 0.07
C GLU A 159 11.12 18.13 1.59
N TRP A 160 11.80 19.08 2.23
CA TRP A 160 11.67 19.33 3.67
C TRP A 160 10.26 19.75 4.06
N THR A 161 9.63 20.62 3.27
CA THR A 161 8.22 21.01 3.49
C THR A 161 7.30 19.80 3.35
N LEU A 162 7.52 18.95 2.33
CA LEU A 162 6.75 17.73 2.14
C LEU A 162 6.89 16.78 3.34
N ILE A 163 8.12 16.57 3.84
CA ILE A 163 8.36 15.76 5.05
C ILE A 163 7.58 16.33 6.24
N GLY A 164 7.60 17.64 6.44
CA GLY A 164 6.84 18.30 7.51
C GLY A 164 5.33 18.08 7.39
N LEU A 165 4.77 18.20 6.18
CA LEU A 165 3.34 17.95 5.91
C LEU A 165 2.95 16.48 6.11
N VAL A 166 3.82 15.56 5.71
CA VAL A 166 3.65 14.11 5.94
C VAL A 166 3.62 13.80 7.43
N LEU A 167 4.56 14.33 8.21
CA LEU A 167 4.59 14.14 9.66
C LEU A 167 3.39 14.79 10.37
N LEU A 168 2.96 15.97 9.92
CA LEU A 168 1.73 16.62 10.40
C LEU A 168 0.50 15.75 10.15
N SER A 169 0.34 15.22 8.94
CA SER A 169 -0.78 14.35 8.59
C SER A 169 -0.80 13.09 9.45
N LEU A 170 0.36 12.46 9.63
CA LEU A 170 0.50 11.28 10.48
C LEU A 170 0.13 11.61 11.94
N GLY A 171 0.62 12.72 12.47
CA GLY A 171 0.27 13.18 13.81
C GLY A 171 -1.23 13.42 13.98
N LEU A 172 -1.88 14.03 12.98
CA LEU A 172 -3.33 14.25 13.01
C LEU A 172 -4.13 12.94 12.89
N TRP A 173 -3.68 11.95 12.12
CA TRP A 173 -4.34 10.64 12.06
C TRP A 173 -4.20 9.85 13.36
N VAL A 174 -3.04 9.91 14.02
CA VAL A 174 -2.77 9.16 15.26
C VAL A 174 -3.46 9.84 16.46
N PHE A 175 -3.31 11.15 16.59
CA PHE A 175 -3.74 11.89 17.79
C PHE A 175 -5.03 12.69 17.60
N GLY A 176 -5.37 13.06 16.36
CA GLY A 176 -6.50 13.92 16.02
C GLY A 176 -7.84 13.20 15.79
N GLY A 177 -7.88 11.87 15.89
CA GLY A 177 -9.04 11.06 15.47
C GLY A 177 -10.37 11.36 16.18
N LYS A 178 -10.35 12.09 17.31
CA LYS A 178 -11.54 12.58 18.00
C LYS A 178 -12.00 13.98 17.53
N ILE A 179 -11.14 14.70 16.82
CA ILE A 179 -11.37 16.12 16.44
C ILE A 179 -11.60 16.22 14.93
N ILE A 180 -10.86 15.45 14.14
CA ILE A 180 -10.87 15.52 12.69
C ILE A 180 -10.86 14.11 12.09
N ASN A 181 -11.70 13.88 11.07
CA ASN A 181 -11.71 12.58 10.41
C ASN A 181 -10.53 12.41 9.43
N ALA A 182 -10.19 11.16 9.08
CA ALA A 182 -9.03 10.84 8.26
C ALA A 182 -9.08 11.49 6.86
N THR A 183 -10.26 11.60 6.27
CA THR A 183 -10.46 12.22 4.95
C THR A 183 -10.17 13.72 5.00
N ALA A 184 -10.64 14.41 6.05
CA ALA A 184 -10.39 15.85 6.22
C ALA A 184 -8.90 16.15 6.42
N VAL A 185 -8.16 15.28 7.11
CA VAL A 185 -6.68 15.37 7.22
C VAL A 185 -6.03 15.26 5.85
N GLY A 186 -6.46 14.31 5.01
CA GLY A 186 -5.96 14.17 3.64
C GLY A 186 -6.22 15.41 2.77
N LEU A 187 -7.44 15.95 2.83
CA LEU A 187 -7.80 17.19 2.12
C LEU A 187 -6.98 18.39 2.62
N LEU A 188 -6.78 18.51 3.92
CA LEU A 188 -5.92 19.53 4.52
C LEU A 188 -4.48 19.43 4.01
N ALA A 189 -3.92 18.22 3.97
CA ALA A 189 -2.56 17.99 3.46
C ALA A 189 -2.42 18.45 2.00
N VAL A 190 -3.36 18.05 1.12
CA VAL A 190 -3.35 18.47 -0.29
C VAL A 190 -3.49 20.00 -0.41
N SER A 191 -4.38 20.61 0.37
CA SER A 191 -4.56 22.07 0.38
C SER A 191 -3.29 22.80 0.81
N LEU A 192 -2.61 22.30 1.84
CA LEU A 192 -1.33 22.87 2.28
C LEU A 192 -0.21 22.65 1.26
N MET A 193 -0.14 21.50 0.59
CA MET A 193 0.82 21.26 -0.50
C MET A 193 0.65 22.27 -1.64
N LEU A 194 -0.58 22.61 -1.98
CA LEU A 194 -0.89 23.63 -2.99
C LEU A 194 -0.52 25.03 -2.50
N ALA A 195 -0.96 25.42 -1.30
CA ALA A 195 -0.71 26.75 -0.73
C ALA A 195 0.79 27.04 -0.55
N LEU A 196 1.57 26.02 -0.17
CA LEU A 196 3.02 26.12 0.01
C LEU A 196 3.80 25.85 -1.29
N HIS A 197 3.12 25.72 -2.42
CA HIS A 197 3.72 25.50 -3.76
C HIS A 197 4.67 24.27 -3.81
N VAL A 198 4.39 23.26 -2.99
CA VAL A 198 5.09 21.96 -3.04
C VAL A 198 4.73 21.23 -4.32
N VAL A 199 3.40 21.21 -4.61
CA VAL A 199 2.84 20.60 -5.82
C VAL A 199 2.02 21.64 -6.57
N PRO A 200 2.20 21.83 -7.89
CA PRO A 200 1.36 22.74 -8.67
C PRO A 200 -0.01 22.09 -8.95
N TRP A 201 -1.04 22.92 -9.10
CA TRP A 201 -2.40 22.47 -9.43
C TRP A 201 -2.48 21.56 -10.66
N LYS A 202 -1.64 21.85 -11.65
CA LYS A 202 -1.53 21.08 -12.90
C LYS A 202 -1.18 19.59 -12.67
N ASP A 203 -0.34 19.28 -11.68
CA ASP A 203 0.05 17.90 -11.39
C ASP A 203 -1.12 17.14 -10.77
N ILE A 204 -1.94 17.79 -9.95
CA ILE A 204 -3.17 17.20 -9.39
C ILE A 204 -4.16 16.90 -10.52
N THR A 205 -4.45 17.87 -11.38
CA THR A 205 -5.45 17.70 -12.46
C THR A 205 -5.03 16.71 -13.53
N ARG A 206 -3.73 16.51 -13.73
CA ARG A 206 -3.17 15.56 -14.70
C ARG A 206 -2.90 14.17 -14.12
N TYR A 207 -3.13 13.97 -12.85
CA TYR A 207 -2.90 12.66 -12.22
C TYR A 207 -4.05 11.70 -12.55
N ASN A 208 -4.07 11.22 -13.80
CA ASN A 208 -5.16 10.39 -14.34
C ASN A 208 -5.46 9.15 -13.48
N SER A 209 -4.47 8.57 -12.81
CA SER A 209 -4.67 7.41 -11.94
C SER A 209 -5.60 7.72 -10.78
N ALA A 210 -5.47 8.89 -10.14
CA ALA A 210 -6.34 9.31 -9.04
C ALA A 210 -7.77 9.57 -9.54
N TRP A 211 -7.91 10.28 -10.66
CA TRP A 211 -9.22 10.58 -11.25
C TRP A 211 -9.95 9.32 -11.72
N ASN A 212 -9.24 8.38 -12.36
CA ASN A 212 -9.81 7.08 -12.73
C ASN A 212 -10.26 6.29 -11.50
N THR A 213 -9.47 6.28 -10.43
CA THR A 213 -9.85 5.62 -9.17
C THR A 213 -11.11 6.26 -8.59
N LEU A 214 -11.19 7.59 -8.55
CA LEU A 214 -12.37 8.31 -8.06
C LEU A 214 -13.63 7.94 -8.85
N VAL A 215 -13.57 8.00 -10.19
CA VAL A 215 -14.71 7.68 -11.05
C VAL A 215 -15.13 6.21 -10.88
N ASN A 216 -14.17 5.27 -10.90
CA ASN A 216 -14.47 3.85 -10.74
C ASN A 216 -15.12 3.55 -9.38
N LEU A 217 -14.56 4.09 -8.28
CA LEU A 217 -15.12 3.86 -6.95
C LEU A 217 -16.49 4.51 -6.78
N ALA A 218 -16.67 5.74 -7.27
CA ALA A 218 -17.97 6.41 -7.23
C ALA A 218 -19.03 5.61 -8.01
N THR A 219 -18.68 5.11 -9.19
CA THR A 219 -19.57 4.25 -10.00
C THR A 219 -19.94 2.96 -9.27
N LEU A 220 -18.95 2.26 -8.68
CA LEU A 220 -19.21 1.04 -7.92
C LEU A 220 -20.14 1.28 -6.72
N VAL A 221 -19.94 2.38 -5.99
CA VAL A 221 -20.82 2.76 -4.86
C VAL A 221 -22.23 3.04 -5.33
N VAL A 222 -22.41 3.78 -6.43
CA VAL A 222 -23.73 4.07 -7.00
C VAL A 222 -24.42 2.79 -7.45
N MET A 223 -23.70 1.89 -8.13
CA MET A 223 -24.25 0.59 -8.55
C MET A 223 -24.65 -0.28 -7.36
N ALA A 224 -23.80 -0.37 -6.32
CA ALA A 224 -24.12 -1.11 -5.10
C ALA A 224 -25.36 -0.56 -4.40
N ASN A 225 -25.48 0.78 -4.29
CA ASN A 225 -26.69 1.41 -3.75
C ASN A 225 -27.93 1.14 -4.62
N GLY A 226 -27.78 1.10 -5.93
CA GLY A 226 -28.84 0.72 -6.87
C GLY A 226 -29.32 -0.71 -6.64
N LEU A 227 -28.40 -1.67 -6.51
CA LEU A 227 -28.70 -3.07 -6.20
C LEU A 227 -29.40 -3.23 -4.84
N THR A 228 -28.99 -2.48 -3.83
CA THR A 228 -29.64 -2.48 -2.52
C THR A 228 -31.08 -1.94 -2.63
N ARG A 229 -31.28 -0.81 -3.32
CA ARG A 229 -32.60 -0.21 -3.49
C ARG A 229 -33.55 -1.02 -4.33
N SER A 230 -33.03 -1.82 -5.28
CA SER A 230 -33.84 -2.72 -6.09
C SER A 230 -34.29 -4.00 -5.35
N GLY A 231 -33.82 -4.20 -4.11
CA GLY A 231 -34.10 -5.42 -3.34
C GLY A 231 -33.27 -6.64 -3.80
N PHE A 232 -32.37 -6.45 -4.77
CA PHE A 232 -31.54 -7.56 -5.30
C PHE A 232 -30.65 -8.17 -4.22
N ILE A 233 -30.06 -7.34 -3.36
CA ILE A 233 -29.18 -7.82 -2.29
C ILE A 233 -29.96 -8.71 -1.31
N ASP A 234 -31.15 -8.27 -0.89
CA ASP A 234 -32.00 -9.02 0.03
C ASP A 234 -32.49 -10.34 -0.61
N TRP A 235 -32.91 -10.28 -1.86
CA TRP A 235 -33.28 -11.48 -2.61
C TRP A 235 -32.12 -12.49 -2.72
N PHE A 236 -30.93 -12.01 -3.09
CA PHE A 236 -29.74 -12.84 -3.22
C PHE A 236 -29.32 -13.45 -1.89
N ALA A 237 -29.29 -12.67 -0.81
CA ALA A 237 -28.95 -13.12 0.53
C ALA A 237 -29.93 -14.22 1.02
N ASN A 238 -31.23 -14.00 0.85
CA ASN A 238 -32.26 -14.97 1.24
C ASN A 238 -32.14 -16.26 0.38
N THR A 239 -31.92 -16.13 -0.93
CA THR A 239 -31.72 -17.28 -1.82
C THR A 239 -30.49 -18.09 -1.42
N MET A 240 -29.38 -17.42 -1.12
CA MET A 240 -28.16 -18.09 -0.65
C MET A 240 -28.35 -18.76 0.70
N SER A 241 -29.01 -18.10 1.66
CA SER A 241 -29.23 -18.67 3.00
C SER A 241 -30.07 -19.94 2.93
N THR A 242 -31.14 -19.99 2.10
CA THR A 242 -31.96 -21.21 1.92
C THR A 242 -31.19 -22.37 1.30
N HIS A 243 -30.19 -22.10 0.45
CA HIS A 243 -29.34 -23.15 -0.11
C HIS A 243 -28.22 -23.59 0.83
N LEU A 244 -27.91 -22.78 1.85
CA LEU A 244 -26.91 -23.08 2.88
C LEU A 244 -27.54 -23.70 4.15
N GLU A 245 -28.88 -23.71 4.25
CA GLU A 245 -29.60 -24.42 5.31
C GLU A 245 -29.29 -25.91 5.22
N GLY A 246 -28.55 -26.43 6.21
CA GLY A 246 -28.09 -27.81 6.27
C GLY A 246 -26.59 -28.01 6.29
N PHE A 247 -25.82 -26.96 6.05
CA PHE A 247 -24.38 -26.98 6.28
C PHE A 247 -24.05 -26.57 7.74
N SER A 248 -22.98 -27.15 8.30
CA SER A 248 -22.52 -26.73 9.63
C SER A 248 -22.04 -25.29 9.63
N PRO A 249 -22.12 -24.55 10.76
CA PRO A 249 -21.61 -23.16 10.83
C PRO A 249 -20.16 -23.00 10.34
N ASP A 250 -19.33 -24.02 10.55
CA ASP A 250 -17.93 -24.07 10.11
C ASP A 250 -17.77 -24.24 8.59
N ALA A 251 -18.83 -24.69 7.89
CA ALA A 251 -18.81 -24.84 6.43
C ALA A 251 -19.44 -23.66 5.68
N THR A 252 -20.01 -22.67 6.41
CA THR A 252 -20.66 -21.48 5.86
C THR A 252 -19.82 -20.21 6.03
N VAL A 253 -18.66 -20.28 6.69
CA VAL A 253 -17.65 -19.25 6.83
C VAL A 253 -16.48 -19.57 5.89
#